data_377b2e5a3e0b7ba6a1c053da35f976b8
#
_entry.id   377b2e5a3e0b7ba6a1c053da35f976b8
#
_cell.length_a   1.000
_cell.length_b   1.000
_cell.length_c   1.000
_cell.angle_alpha   90.00
_cell.angle_beta   90.00
_cell.angle_gamma   90.00
#
_symmetry.space_group_name_H-M   'P 1'
#
loop_
_entity.id
_entity.type
_entity.pdbx_description
1 polymer ?
#
loop_
_entity_poly.entity_id
_entity_poly.type
_entity_poly.pdbx_seq_one_letter_code
_entity_poly.pdbx_strand_id
1 'polypeptide(L)' 'MKIELNETEQQYLIVSMMFYSTFMQYFKNDNRGSYSRLIKQYQYWYDKDDRQKCQEIFQKVLKAT' A
#
# COMPACT_ATOMS: atom_id res chain seq x y z
N MET A 1 10.55 -2.36 11.72
CA MET A 1 9.32 -1.75 12.28
C MET A 1 8.14 -2.64 11.97
N LYS A 2 7.35 -2.98 12.98
CA LYS A 2 6.16 -3.80 12.79
C LYS A 2 5.02 -2.93 12.28
N ILE A 3 4.40 -3.37 11.19
CA ILE A 3 3.24 -2.69 10.62
C ILE A 3 2.00 -3.33 11.22
N GLU A 4 1.16 -2.52 11.84
CA GLU A 4 -0.09 -3.01 12.43
C GLU A 4 -1.26 -2.54 11.59
N LEU A 5 -1.97 -3.51 11.03
CA LEU A 5 -3.18 -3.29 10.25
C LEU A 5 -4.24 -4.24 10.74
N ASN A 6 -5.48 -3.77 10.82
CA ASN A 6 -6.58 -4.69 11.04
C ASN A 6 -6.89 -5.44 9.73
N GLU A 7 -7.72 -6.48 9.83
CA GLU A 7 -8.01 -7.34 8.68
C GLU A 7 -8.65 -6.55 7.53
N THR A 8 -9.54 -5.64 7.84
CA THR A 8 -10.21 -4.81 6.83
C THR A 8 -9.21 -3.92 6.11
N GLU A 9 -8.32 -3.28 6.84
CA GLU A 9 -7.28 -2.43 6.26
C GLU A 9 -6.33 -3.23 5.39
N GLN A 10 -5.93 -4.40 5.87
CA GLN A 10 -5.04 -5.29 5.12
C GLN A 10 -5.66 -5.68 3.79
N GLN A 11 -6.91 -6.12 3.80
CA GLN A 11 -7.59 -6.53 2.57
C GLN A 11 -7.77 -5.36 1.62
N TYR A 12 -8.12 -4.20 2.15
CA TYR A 12 -8.25 -3.00 1.31
C TYR A 12 -6.93 -2.66 0.63
N LEU A 13 -5.82 -2.70 1.37
CA LEU A 13 -4.50 -2.42 0.81
C LEU A 13 -4.10 -3.43 -0.25
N ILE A 14 -4.35 -4.71 -0.01
CA ILE A 14 -4.02 -5.76 -0.98
C ILE A 14 -4.76 -5.52 -2.29
N VAL A 15 -6.06 -5.31 -2.23
CA VAL A 15 -6.87 -5.05 -3.43
C VAL A 15 -6.41 -3.77 -4.12
N SER A 16 -6.13 -2.74 -3.33
CA SER A 16 -5.71 -1.44 -3.87
C SER A 16 -4.37 -1.52 -4.60
N MET A 17 -3.43 -2.30 -4.06
CA MET A 17 -2.13 -2.48 -4.69
C MET A 17 -2.22 -3.33 -5.95
N MET A 18 -3.08 -4.34 -5.96
CA MET A 18 -3.30 -5.16 -7.15
C MET A 18 -3.93 -4.36 -8.29
N PHE A 19 -4.76 -3.40 -7.97
CA PHE A 19 -5.45 -2.57 -8.96
C PHE A 19 -5.10 -1.09 -8.78
N TYR A 20 -3.83 -0.83 -8.57
CA TYR A 20 -3.36 0.50 -8.18
C TYR A 20 -3.81 1.60 -9.14
N SER A 21 -3.71 1.36 -10.44
CA SER A 21 -4.08 2.37 -11.43
C SER A 21 -5.55 2.77 -11.35
N THR A 22 -6.42 1.83 -10.94
CA THR A 22 -7.85 2.09 -10.77
C THR A 22 -8.13 2.88 -9.50
N PHE A 23 -7.39 2.57 -8.43
CA PHE A 23 -7.65 3.15 -7.10
C PHE A 23 -6.78 4.34 -6.74
N MET A 24 -5.87 4.75 -7.62
CA MET A 24 -4.91 5.81 -7.32
C MET A 24 -5.57 7.10 -6.84
N GLN A 25 -6.71 7.48 -7.40
CA GLN A 25 -7.39 8.71 -7.02
C GLN A 25 -7.89 8.67 -5.58
N TYR A 26 -8.25 7.49 -5.10
CA TYR A 26 -8.77 7.32 -3.74
C TYR A 26 -7.66 7.49 -2.70
N PHE A 27 -6.42 7.20 -3.07
CA PHE A 27 -5.30 7.24 -2.13
C PHE A 27 -4.73 8.62 -1.90
N LYS A 28 -4.92 9.52 -2.86
CA LYS A 28 -4.34 10.87 -2.76
C LYS A 28 -4.79 11.63 -1.53
N ASN A 29 -6.01 11.35 -1.06
CA ASN A 29 -6.62 12.07 0.05
C ASN A 29 -6.72 11.24 1.32
N ASP A 30 -6.08 10.07 1.34
CA ASP A 30 -6.13 9.20 2.50
C ASP A 30 -4.97 9.55 3.44
N ASN A 31 -5.29 9.93 4.69
CA ASN A 31 -4.31 10.36 5.67
C ASN A 31 -4.36 9.51 6.95
N ARG A 32 -4.60 8.22 6.84
CA ARG A 32 -4.80 7.34 7.99
C ARG A 32 -3.50 6.65 8.44
N GLY A 33 -2.57 7.39 9.01
CA GLY A 33 -1.39 6.83 9.70
C GLY A 33 -0.56 5.87 8.86
N SER A 34 -0.28 4.68 9.40
CA SER A 34 0.54 3.67 8.74
C SER A 34 -0.01 3.24 7.38
N TYR A 35 -1.33 3.17 7.29
CA TYR A 35 -2.03 2.88 6.05
C TYR A 35 -1.65 3.87 4.95
N SER A 36 -1.72 5.16 5.28
CA SER A 36 -1.41 6.23 4.34
C SER A 36 0.07 6.19 3.92
N ARG A 37 0.97 5.94 4.86
CA ARG A 37 2.42 5.85 4.58
C ARG A 37 2.73 4.73 3.60
N LEU A 38 2.11 3.57 3.78
CA LEU A 38 2.32 2.44 2.88
C LEU A 38 1.89 2.75 1.46
N ILE A 39 0.73 3.39 1.32
CA ILE A 39 0.22 3.78 0.00
C ILE A 39 1.15 4.80 -0.65
N LYS A 40 1.63 5.78 0.11
CA LYS A 40 2.55 6.81 -0.43
C LYS A 40 3.88 6.20 -0.86
N GLN A 41 4.42 5.27 -0.09
CA GLN A 41 5.64 4.56 -0.46
C GLN A 41 5.43 3.73 -1.73
N TYR A 42 4.32 3.01 -1.80
CA TYR A 42 3.99 2.21 -2.98
C TYR A 42 3.86 3.10 -4.21
N GLN A 43 3.17 4.24 -4.08
CA GLN A 43 3.03 5.20 -5.17
C GLN A 43 4.38 5.72 -5.65
N TYR A 44 5.25 6.07 -4.71
CA TYR A 44 6.58 6.58 -5.03
C TYR A 44 7.36 5.59 -5.90
N TRP A 45 7.43 4.34 -5.47
CA TRP A 45 8.16 3.32 -6.21
C TRP A 45 7.45 2.89 -7.49
N TYR A 46 6.13 2.92 -7.48
CA TYR A 46 5.34 2.63 -8.67
C TYR A 46 5.61 3.66 -9.77
N ASP A 47 5.66 4.94 -9.40
CA ASP A 47 5.94 6.01 -10.37
C ASP A 47 7.36 5.93 -10.92
N LYS A 48 8.30 5.37 -10.15
CA LYS A 48 9.67 5.13 -10.60
C LYS A 48 9.85 3.82 -11.35
N ASP A 49 8.77 3.08 -11.52
CA ASP A 49 8.77 1.76 -12.18
C ASP A 49 9.70 0.76 -11.48
N ASP A 50 9.86 0.89 -10.16
CA ASP A 50 10.67 -0.02 -9.38
C ASP A 50 9.79 -1.14 -8.83
N ARG A 51 9.68 -2.23 -9.61
CA ARG A 51 8.81 -3.35 -9.28
C ARG A 51 9.27 -4.09 -8.03
N GLN A 52 10.57 -4.15 -7.80
CA GLN A 52 11.13 -4.83 -6.64
C GLN A 52 10.68 -4.14 -5.34
N LYS A 53 10.77 -2.82 -5.29
CA LYS A 53 10.34 -2.06 -4.12
C LYS A 53 8.84 -2.16 -3.90
N CYS A 54 8.05 -2.11 -4.97
CA CYS A 54 6.61 -2.32 -4.87
C CYS A 54 6.29 -3.70 -4.31
N GLN A 55 6.99 -4.72 -4.77
CA GLN A 55 6.80 -6.08 -4.29
C GLN A 55 7.15 -6.23 -2.81
N GLU A 56 8.23 -5.58 -2.36
CA GLU A 56 8.61 -5.58 -0.95
C GLU A 56 7.51 -4.98 -0.08
N ILE A 57 6.94 -3.86 -0.50
CA ILE A 57 5.86 -3.20 0.23
C ILE A 57 4.62 -4.11 0.26
N PHE A 58 4.28 -4.70 -0.87
CA PHE A 58 3.16 -5.62 -0.98
C PHE A 58 3.32 -6.80 -0.01
N GLN A 59 4.52 -7.38 0.06
CA GLN A 59 4.81 -8.48 0.98
C GLN A 59 4.68 -8.06 2.44
N LYS A 60 5.08 -6.84 2.79
CA LYS A 60 4.88 -6.32 4.15
C LYS A 60 3.40 -6.25 4.50
N VAL A 61 2.56 -5.83 3.57
CA VAL A 61 1.12 -5.77 3.79
C VAL A 61 0.53 -7.17 3.98
N LEU A 62 0.98 -8.14 3.17
CA LEU A 62 0.51 -9.51 3.30
C LEU A 62 0.84 -10.12 4.67
N LYS A 63 1.96 -9.71 5.25
CA LYS A 63 2.43 -10.24 6.54
C LYS A 63 1.93 -9.41 7.73
N ALA A 64 1.27 -8.29 7.49
CA ALA A 64 0.79 -7.42 8.54
C ALA A 64 -0.55 -7.96 9.07
N THR A 65 -0.59 -8.34 10.30
CA THR A 65 -1.83 -8.61 11.09
C THR A 65 -1.47 -9.00 12.50
#